data_0eb391bade61ab7aeb6e523c04ff8c3b
#
_entry.id   0eb391bade61ab7aeb6e523c04ff8c3b
#
_cell.length_a   1.000
_cell.length_b   1.000
_cell.length_c   1.000
_cell.angle_alpha   90.00
_cell.angle_beta   90.00
_cell.angle_gamma   90.00
#
_symmetry.space_group_name_H-M   'P 1'
#
loop_
_entity.id
_entity.type
_entity.pdbx_description
1 polymer ?
#
loop_
_entity_poly.entity_id
_entity_poly.type
_entity_poly.pdbx_seq_one_letter_code
_entity_poly.pdbx_strand_id
1 'polypeptide(L)'
;MVLLTKSKLAQKREKINADLFSAFPKENRLFEAISYAIMGSGKRVRPLIVLLIAEALGNKLDVSKAALALEFFHTASLIADDLPCMDNEELRRDKPTLHKVYGESIALLSSYGLISEAFRKIHENGEEMKKAKEPFSSMALEATSIALECASRCAGVQGATLGQYLDLFPIKQEIESIEKVIALKTITLFEGSFVLGWVFGGGDFTQLERVKELAKHFGMAFQIRDDILDMEEDFKKKEHANIALVIGKQKAMNRFFQELEKFKKLLKELDVDSASFEEICKKLTNNLK
;
A
#
# COMPACT_ATOMS: atom_id res chain seq x y z
N MET A 1 14.61 -15.55 32.05
CA MET A 1 14.23 -15.64 30.64
C MET A 1 13.29 -14.48 30.34
N VAL A 2 13.81 -13.33 29.90
CA VAL A 2 13.02 -12.16 29.57
C VAL A 2 12.32 -12.49 28.27
N LEU A 3 11.01 -12.71 28.28
CA LEU A 3 10.18 -12.77 27.10
C LEU A 3 10.27 -11.40 26.41
N LEU A 4 11.06 -11.30 25.35
CA LEU A 4 11.09 -10.14 24.47
C LEU A 4 9.69 -9.98 23.89
N THR A 5 8.90 -9.08 24.45
CA THR A 5 7.58 -8.74 23.92
C THR A 5 7.77 -8.16 22.52
N LYS A 6 7.18 -8.83 21.50
CA LYS A 6 7.19 -8.37 20.11
C LYS A 6 6.63 -6.95 20.04
N SER A 7 7.22 -6.09 19.18
CA SER A 7 6.67 -4.75 18.95
C SER A 7 5.20 -4.82 18.49
N LYS A 8 4.41 -3.78 18.77
CA LYS A 8 3.01 -3.71 18.33
C LYS A 8 2.87 -3.86 16.81
N LEU A 9 3.83 -3.33 16.04
CA LEU A 9 3.87 -3.50 14.57
C LEU A 9 4.07 -4.97 14.18
N ALA A 10 4.94 -5.69 14.89
CA ALA A 10 5.16 -7.11 14.63
C ALA A 10 3.89 -7.93 14.88
N GLN A 11 3.18 -7.67 16.00
CA GLN A 11 1.91 -8.34 16.33
C GLN A 11 0.83 -8.06 15.26
N LYS A 12 0.68 -6.80 14.82
CA LYS A 12 -0.27 -6.44 13.75
C LYS A 12 0.08 -7.14 12.43
N ARG A 13 1.37 -7.19 12.06
CA ARG A 13 1.81 -7.90 10.85
C ARG A 13 1.51 -9.40 10.91
N GLU A 14 1.67 -10.03 12.06
CA GLU A 14 1.30 -11.43 12.28
C GLU A 14 -0.20 -11.65 12.11
N LYS A 15 -1.03 -10.76 12.68
CA LYS A 15 -2.48 -10.79 12.46
C LYS A 15 -2.84 -10.67 10.98
N ILE A 16 -2.28 -9.68 10.27
CA ILE A 16 -2.49 -9.53 8.83
C ILE A 16 -2.12 -10.81 8.08
N ASN A 17 -0.97 -11.42 8.39
CA ASN A 17 -0.55 -12.65 7.72
C ASN A 17 -1.49 -13.83 8.03
N ALA A 18 -2.02 -13.94 9.24
CA ALA A 18 -3.01 -14.95 9.60
C ALA A 18 -4.33 -14.74 8.84
N ASP A 19 -4.80 -13.50 8.76
CA ASP A 19 -6.02 -13.13 8.03
C ASP A 19 -5.85 -13.41 6.52
N LEU A 20 -4.69 -13.10 5.93
CA LEU A 20 -4.36 -13.40 4.55
C LEU A 20 -4.30 -14.92 4.29
N PHE A 21 -3.71 -15.69 5.20
CA PHE A 21 -3.62 -17.14 5.08
C PHE A 21 -5.00 -17.80 5.04
N SER A 22 -5.96 -17.27 5.77
CA SER A 22 -7.34 -17.78 5.84
C SER A 22 -8.27 -17.19 4.78
N ALA A 23 -7.81 -16.21 3.97
CA ALA A 23 -8.68 -15.48 3.05
C ALA A 23 -9.20 -16.33 1.87
N PHE A 24 -8.44 -17.34 1.44
CA PHE A 24 -8.80 -18.19 0.30
C PHE A 24 -8.72 -19.67 0.69
N PRO A 25 -9.80 -20.45 0.44
CA PRO A 25 -9.77 -21.91 0.60
C PRO A 25 -8.86 -22.53 -0.48
N LYS A 26 -8.18 -23.64 -0.12
CA LYS A 26 -7.31 -24.37 -1.07
C LYS A 26 -8.10 -25.42 -1.89
N GLU A 27 -9.14 -24.98 -2.59
CA GLU A 27 -10.06 -25.88 -3.29
C GLU A 27 -9.66 -26.16 -4.74
N ASN A 28 -8.86 -25.28 -5.33
CA ASN A 28 -8.44 -25.40 -6.73
C ASN A 28 -7.11 -24.66 -6.98
N ARG A 29 -6.53 -24.92 -8.17
CA ARG A 29 -5.23 -24.37 -8.57
C ARG A 29 -5.17 -22.83 -8.63
N LEU A 30 -6.30 -22.17 -8.89
CA LEU A 30 -6.36 -20.70 -8.86
C LEU A 30 -6.21 -20.16 -7.42
N PHE A 31 -6.91 -20.75 -6.46
CA PHE A 31 -6.77 -20.34 -5.05
C PHE A 31 -5.40 -20.68 -4.46
N GLU A 32 -4.77 -21.77 -4.90
CA GLU A 32 -3.40 -22.09 -4.54
C GLU A 32 -2.43 -21.02 -5.08
N ALA A 33 -2.61 -20.59 -6.33
CA ALA A 33 -1.81 -19.54 -6.96
C ALA A 33 -1.98 -18.19 -6.26
N ILE A 34 -3.21 -17.79 -5.95
CA ILE A 34 -3.50 -16.57 -5.17
C ILE A 34 -2.83 -16.64 -3.80
N SER A 35 -2.96 -17.78 -3.09
CA SER A 35 -2.33 -17.97 -1.79
C SER A 35 -0.79 -17.90 -1.87
N TYR A 36 -0.19 -18.47 -2.92
CA TYR A 36 1.24 -18.37 -3.17
C TYR A 36 1.71 -16.91 -3.29
N ALA A 37 1.00 -16.10 -4.08
CA ALA A 37 1.31 -14.69 -4.30
C ALA A 37 1.15 -13.86 -3.01
N ILE A 38 0.03 -14.01 -2.30
CA ILE A 38 -0.28 -13.27 -1.07
C ILE A 38 0.71 -13.60 0.05
N MET A 39 1.08 -14.88 0.21
CA MET A 39 1.95 -15.33 1.30
C MET A 39 3.45 -15.05 1.07
N GLY A 40 3.80 -14.31 0.04
CA GLY A 40 5.17 -13.81 -0.14
C GLY A 40 5.68 -12.96 1.04
N SER A 41 7.00 -12.77 1.12
CA SER A 41 7.72 -12.07 2.22
C SER A 41 7.53 -10.55 2.22
N GLY A 42 6.28 -10.06 2.06
CA GLY A 42 5.96 -8.63 2.04
C GLY A 42 6.11 -7.92 3.39
N LYS A 43 6.54 -6.66 3.36
CA LYS A 43 6.62 -5.78 4.55
C LYS A 43 5.24 -5.44 5.13
N ARG A 44 4.14 -5.67 4.40
CA ARG A 44 2.73 -5.39 4.78
C ARG A 44 2.50 -3.94 5.17
N VAL A 45 3.19 -3.00 4.55
CA VAL A 45 3.13 -1.59 4.94
C VAL A 45 1.72 -1.00 4.73
N ARG A 46 1.09 -1.28 3.58
CA ARG A 46 -0.24 -0.75 3.24
C ARG A 46 -1.33 -1.20 4.21
N PRO A 47 -1.54 -2.50 4.47
CA PRO A 47 -2.51 -2.93 5.47
C PRO A 47 -2.14 -2.50 6.90
N LEU A 48 -0.85 -2.37 7.24
CA LEU A 48 -0.45 -1.82 8.53
C LEU A 48 -0.91 -0.38 8.70
N ILE A 49 -0.78 0.47 7.68
CA ILE A 49 -1.24 1.87 7.73
C ILE A 49 -2.74 1.94 8.01
N VAL A 50 -3.57 1.12 7.33
CA VAL A 50 -5.02 1.06 7.60
C VAL A 50 -5.30 0.81 9.07
N LEU A 51 -4.65 -0.22 9.65
CA LEU A 51 -4.82 -0.58 11.07
C LEU A 51 -4.31 0.51 12.02
N LEU A 52 -3.22 1.21 11.67
CA LEU A 52 -2.60 2.22 12.53
C LEU A 52 -3.40 3.51 12.57
N ILE A 53 -3.94 3.95 11.44
CA ILE A 53 -4.83 5.13 11.38
C ILE A 53 -6.09 4.87 12.21
N ALA A 54 -6.75 3.73 12.00
CA ALA A 54 -7.94 3.38 12.79
C ALA A 54 -7.66 3.24 14.29
N GLU A 55 -6.50 2.67 14.66
CA GLU A 55 -6.09 2.60 16.07
C GLU A 55 -5.85 3.98 16.67
N ALA A 56 -5.20 4.89 15.93
CA ALA A 56 -4.90 6.24 16.38
C ALA A 56 -6.17 7.08 16.61
N LEU A 57 -7.22 6.87 15.81
CA LEU A 57 -8.54 7.48 16.02
C LEU A 57 -9.24 6.99 17.29
N GLY A 58 -8.83 5.86 17.86
CA GLY A 58 -9.28 5.40 19.19
C GLY A 58 -10.69 4.81 19.27
N ASN A 59 -11.46 4.77 18.17
CA ASN A 59 -12.86 4.35 18.14
C ASN A 59 -13.08 2.84 18.24
N LYS A 60 -12.02 2.02 18.18
CA LYS A 60 -12.03 0.55 18.28
C LYS A 60 -12.89 -0.15 17.21
N LEU A 61 -13.06 0.46 16.05
CA LEU A 61 -13.74 -0.13 14.91
C LEU A 61 -12.83 -1.18 14.23
N ASP A 62 -13.43 -2.28 13.76
CA ASP A 62 -12.68 -3.29 13.01
C ASP A 62 -12.50 -2.86 11.55
N VAL A 63 -11.26 -2.67 11.15
CA VAL A 63 -10.86 -2.29 9.78
C VAL A 63 -10.02 -3.38 9.12
N SER A 64 -10.05 -4.59 9.64
CA SER A 64 -9.22 -5.70 9.15
C SER A 64 -9.53 -6.05 7.70
N LYS A 65 -10.79 -5.99 7.28
CA LYS A 65 -11.21 -6.25 5.89
C LYS A 65 -10.73 -5.16 4.93
N ALA A 66 -10.80 -3.89 5.34
CA ALA A 66 -10.22 -2.78 4.60
C ALA A 66 -8.70 -2.92 4.45
N ALA A 67 -8.01 -3.37 5.49
CA ALA A 67 -6.58 -3.66 5.42
C ALA A 67 -6.25 -4.77 4.41
N LEU A 68 -7.04 -5.86 4.39
CA LEU A 68 -6.89 -6.93 3.40
C LEU A 68 -7.14 -6.43 1.98
N ALA A 69 -8.12 -5.56 1.77
CA ALA A 69 -8.42 -4.99 0.45
C ALA A 69 -7.19 -4.31 -0.16
N LEU A 70 -6.46 -3.51 0.62
CA LEU A 70 -5.24 -2.83 0.15
C LEU A 70 -4.11 -3.80 -0.18
N GLU A 71 -3.96 -4.88 0.57
CA GLU A 71 -2.97 -5.90 0.24
C GLU A 71 -3.36 -6.69 -1.02
N PHE A 72 -4.67 -6.90 -1.25
CA PHE A 72 -5.15 -7.56 -2.47
C PHE A 72 -4.91 -6.70 -3.71
N PHE A 73 -5.24 -5.40 -3.69
CA PHE A 73 -4.89 -4.48 -4.78
C PHE A 73 -3.39 -4.46 -5.04
N HIS A 74 -2.58 -4.36 -3.99
CA HIS A 74 -1.13 -4.35 -4.12
C HIS A 74 -0.58 -5.67 -4.69
N THR A 75 -1.08 -6.82 -4.22
CA THR A 75 -0.64 -8.12 -4.74
C THR A 75 -1.08 -8.30 -6.18
N ALA A 76 -2.30 -7.87 -6.54
CA ALA A 76 -2.79 -7.90 -7.91
C ALA A 76 -1.91 -7.09 -8.86
N SER A 77 -1.49 -5.88 -8.45
CA SER A 77 -0.60 -5.05 -9.26
C SER A 77 0.77 -5.72 -9.46
N LEU A 78 1.36 -6.28 -8.39
CA LEU A 78 2.65 -6.98 -8.52
C LEU A 78 2.57 -8.22 -9.43
N ILE A 79 1.48 -8.99 -9.37
CA ILE A 79 1.29 -10.12 -10.27
C ILE A 79 1.22 -9.67 -11.74
N ALA A 80 0.50 -8.58 -12.01
CA ALA A 80 0.37 -8.03 -13.35
C ALA A 80 1.71 -7.46 -13.84
N ASP A 81 2.42 -6.71 -12.99
CA ASP A 81 3.72 -6.11 -13.30
C ASP A 81 4.76 -7.19 -13.65
N ASP A 82 4.77 -8.34 -12.96
CA ASP A 82 5.70 -9.44 -13.19
C ASP A 82 5.49 -10.20 -14.52
N LEU A 83 4.35 -10.03 -15.22
CA LEU A 83 4.02 -10.77 -16.44
C LEU A 83 5.03 -10.48 -17.58
N PRO A 84 5.26 -11.45 -18.51
CA PRO A 84 6.16 -11.26 -19.65
C PRO A 84 5.82 -10.09 -20.57
N CYS A 85 4.56 -9.66 -20.61
CA CYS A 85 4.10 -8.50 -21.38
C CYS A 85 4.27 -7.15 -20.64
N MET A 86 4.79 -7.18 -19.42
CA MET A 86 5.07 -6.03 -18.55
C MET A 86 6.57 -5.98 -18.23
N ASP A 87 6.96 -6.11 -16.95
CA ASP A 87 8.36 -6.04 -16.52
C ASP A 87 9.12 -7.35 -16.77
N ASN A 88 8.43 -8.46 -17.05
CA ASN A 88 8.97 -9.80 -17.29
C ASN A 88 9.95 -10.29 -16.21
N GLU A 89 9.59 -10.06 -14.93
CA GLU A 89 10.43 -10.44 -13.81
C GLU A 89 10.36 -11.96 -13.53
N GLU A 90 11.53 -12.59 -13.32
CA GLU A 90 11.60 -14.03 -13.01
C GLU A 90 11.45 -14.30 -11.51
N LEU A 91 11.90 -13.35 -10.68
CA LEU A 91 11.90 -13.46 -9.23
C LEU A 91 11.24 -12.24 -8.60
N ARG A 92 10.44 -12.46 -7.57
CA ARG A 92 9.88 -11.43 -6.71
C ARG A 92 10.19 -11.76 -5.25
N ARG A 93 11.03 -10.95 -4.60
CA ARG A 93 11.45 -11.16 -3.20
C ARG A 93 12.07 -12.56 -2.99
N ASP A 94 13.02 -12.93 -3.82
CA ASP A 94 13.77 -14.20 -3.81
C ASP A 94 12.92 -15.46 -4.07
N LYS A 95 11.70 -15.29 -4.61
CA LYS A 95 10.84 -16.40 -5.03
C LYS A 95 10.47 -16.26 -6.51
N PRO A 96 10.29 -17.37 -7.23
CA PRO A 96 9.80 -17.32 -8.60
C PRO A 96 8.47 -16.56 -8.67
N THR A 97 8.29 -15.72 -9.70
CA THR A 97 7.06 -14.98 -9.94
C THR A 97 5.89 -15.92 -10.25
N LEU A 98 4.67 -15.43 -10.07
CA LEU A 98 3.48 -16.29 -10.17
C LEU A 98 3.36 -16.94 -11.55
N HIS A 99 3.66 -16.20 -12.63
CA HIS A 99 3.58 -16.72 -13.99
C HIS A 99 4.60 -17.84 -14.27
N LYS A 100 5.76 -17.83 -13.61
CA LYS A 100 6.76 -18.90 -13.72
C LYS A 100 6.32 -20.19 -13.05
N VAL A 101 5.56 -20.11 -11.95
CA VAL A 101 5.12 -21.29 -11.18
C VAL A 101 3.81 -21.86 -11.71
N TYR A 102 2.84 -21.00 -12.05
CA TYR A 102 1.47 -21.40 -12.38
C TYR A 102 1.08 -21.12 -13.83
N GLY A 103 1.92 -20.41 -14.59
CA GLY A 103 1.64 -19.99 -15.96
C GLY A 103 0.92 -18.64 -16.03
N GLU A 104 1.04 -17.97 -17.19
CA GLU A 104 0.55 -16.61 -17.42
C GLU A 104 -0.98 -16.49 -17.25
N SER A 105 -1.73 -17.47 -17.75
CA SER A 105 -3.20 -17.42 -17.66
C SER A 105 -3.69 -17.44 -16.21
N ILE A 106 -3.09 -18.28 -15.34
CA ILE A 106 -3.45 -18.33 -13.92
C ILE A 106 -2.98 -17.07 -13.21
N ALA A 107 -1.81 -16.53 -13.53
CA ALA A 107 -1.31 -15.28 -12.99
C ALA A 107 -2.26 -14.12 -13.31
N LEU A 108 -2.68 -13.96 -14.57
CA LEU A 108 -3.62 -12.93 -15.00
C LEU A 108 -4.98 -13.07 -14.32
N LEU A 109 -5.53 -14.27 -14.26
CA LEU A 109 -6.80 -14.55 -13.56
C LEU A 109 -6.69 -14.30 -12.05
N SER A 110 -5.55 -14.58 -11.44
CA SER A 110 -5.29 -14.26 -10.03
C SER A 110 -5.32 -12.77 -9.76
N SER A 111 -4.73 -11.96 -10.65
CA SER A 111 -4.78 -10.50 -10.55
C SER A 111 -6.23 -9.99 -10.65
N TYR A 112 -7.01 -10.43 -11.63
CA TYR A 112 -8.43 -10.05 -11.74
C TYR A 112 -9.26 -10.46 -10.52
N GLY A 113 -9.05 -11.70 -10.04
CA GLY A 113 -9.73 -12.21 -8.86
C GLY A 113 -9.43 -11.39 -7.61
N LEU A 114 -8.17 -11.02 -7.41
CA LEU A 114 -7.75 -10.20 -6.26
C LEU A 114 -8.31 -8.79 -6.31
N ILE A 115 -8.39 -8.15 -7.48
CA ILE A 115 -9.01 -6.83 -7.63
C ILE A 115 -10.50 -6.90 -7.23
N SER A 116 -11.22 -7.89 -7.75
CA SER A 116 -12.64 -8.07 -7.43
C SER A 116 -12.86 -8.35 -5.94
N GLU A 117 -12.01 -9.18 -5.37
CA GLU A 117 -12.04 -9.53 -3.95
C GLU A 117 -11.71 -8.34 -3.05
N ALA A 118 -10.81 -7.44 -3.48
CA ALA A 118 -10.52 -6.21 -2.74
C ALA A 118 -11.77 -5.31 -2.60
N PHE A 119 -12.53 -5.12 -3.67
CA PHE A 119 -13.81 -4.38 -3.59
C PHE A 119 -14.83 -5.07 -2.68
N ARG A 120 -14.91 -6.41 -2.73
CA ARG A 120 -15.76 -7.17 -1.82
C ARG A 120 -15.36 -6.96 -0.36
N LYS A 121 -14.06 -6.93 -0.05
CA LYS A 121 -13.56 -6.66 1.31
C LYS A 121 -13.88 -5.24 1.80
N ILE A 122 -13.88 -4.24 0.93
CA ILE A 122 -14.32 -2.88 1.27
C ILE A 122 -15.80 -2.89 1.64
N HIS A 123 -16.64 -3.54 0.84
CA HIS A 123 -18.07 -3.70 1.14
C HIS A 123 -18.29 -4.40 2.48
N GLU A 124 -17.61 -5.53 2.71
CA GLU A 124 -17.71 -6.28 3.97
C GLU A 124 -17.30 -5.43 5.19
N ASN A 125 -16.31 -4.53 5.03
CA ASN A 125 -15.92 -3.63 6.12
C ASN A 125 -17.02 -2.60 6.41
N GLY A 126 -17.71 -2.11 5.39
CA GLY A 126 -18.90 -1.26 5.56
C GLY A 126 -20.01 -1.98 6.33
N GLU A 127 -20.28 -3.25 6.01
CA GLU A 127 -21.26 -4.07 6.75
C GLU A 127 -20.84 -4.32 8.21
N GLU A 128 -19.56 -4.43 8.50
CA GLU A 128 -19.08 -4.49 9.90
C GLU A 128 -19.30 -3.15 10.62
N MET A 129 -19.00 -2.03 9.96
CA MET A 129 -19.20 -0.70 10.55
C MET A 129 -20.66 -0.41 10.86
N LYS A 130 -21.62 -0.91 10.06
CA LYS A 130 -23.07 -0.82 10.34
C LYS A 130 -23.48 -1.48 11.67
N LYS A 131 -22.71 -2.47 12.15
CA LYS A 131 -22.98 -3.16 13.42
C LYS A 131 -22.44 -2.40 14.63
N ALA A 132 -21.67 -1.33 14.40
CA ALA A 132 -21.11 -0.52 15.48
C ALA A 132 -22.19 0.32 16.15
N LYS A 133 -21.84 0.88 17.31
CA LYS A 133 -22.73 1.86 17.98
C LYS A 133 -22.73 3.19 17.23
N GLU A 134 -23.81 3.97 17.42
CA GLU A 134 -23.85 5.34 16.94
C GLU A 134 -22.70 6.18 17.54
N PRO A 135 -22.16 7.14 16.76
CA PRO A 135 -22.64 7.58 15.43
C PRO A 135 -22.09 6.73 14.26
N PHE A 136 -21.27 5.72 14.49
CA PHE A 136 -20.54 5.02 13.42
C PHE A 136 -21.44 4.17 12.52
N SER A 137 -22.50 3.58 13.08
CA SER A 137 -23.46 2.82 12.27
C SER A 137 -24.13 3.68 11.21
N SER A 138 -24.50 4.92 11.53
CA SER A 138 -25.07 5.88 10.58
C SER A 138 -24.06 6.36 9.53
N MET A 139 -22.76 6.40 9.86
CA MET A 139 -21.69 6.79 8.94
C MET A 139 -21.31 5.70 7.93
N ALA A 140 -21.69 4.44 8.16
CA ALA A 140 -21.18 3.29 7.44
C ALA A 140 -21.43 3.33 5.93
N LEU A 141 -22.59 3.82 5.48
CA LEU A 141 -22.92 3.93 4.06
C LEU A 141 -22.01 4.95 3.35
N GLU A 142 -21.85 6.12 3.94
CA GLU A 142 -21.00 7.18 3.40
C GLU A 142 -19.52 6.75 3.42
N ALA A 143 -19.05 6.16 4.53
CA ALA A 143 -17.70 5.61 4.63
C ALA A 143 -17.41 4.58 3.53
N THR A 144 -18.38 3.68 3.26
CA THR A 144 -18.26 2.67 2.21
C THR A 144 -18.22 3.32 0.82
N SER A 145 -19.05 4.32 0.57
CA SER A 145 -19.09 5.06 -0.71
C SER A 145 -17.75 5.76 -0.97
N ILE A 146 -17.21 6.46 0.02
CA ILE A 146 -15.91 7.15 -0.05
C ILE A 146 -14.78 6.12 -0.28
N ALA A 147 -14.79 5.01 0.45
CA ALA A 147 -13.77 3.96 0.32
C ALA A 147 -13.78 3.32 -1.07
N LEU A 148 -14.96 3.03 -1.65
CA LEU A 148 -15.11 2.46 -2.99
C LEU A 148 -14.64 3.45 -4.07
N GLU A 149 -15.03 4.73 -3.97
CA GLU A 149 -14.55 5.79 -4.88
C GLU A 149 -13.03 5.90 -4.82
N CYS A 150 -12.48 6.04 -3.62
CA CYS A 150 -11.05 6.15 -3.40
C CYS A 150 -10.30 4.93 -3.98
N ALA A 151 -10.75 3.71 -3.69
CA ALA A 151 -10.14 2.49 -4.18
C ALA A 151 -10.19 2.39 -5.71
N SER A 152 -11.35 2.71 -6.32
CA SER A 152 -11.52 2.71 -7.77
C SER A 152 -10.59 3.70 -8.46
N ARG A 153 -10.48 4.91 -7.95
CA ARG A 153 -9.57 5.94 -8.46
C ARG A 153 -8.10 5.54 -8.27
N CYS A 154 -7.74 5.08 -7.07
CA CYS A 154 -6.35 4.76 -6.73
C CYS A 154 -5.80 3.54 -7.49
N ALA A 155 -6.59 2.50 -7.68
CA ALA A 155 -6.18 1.29 -8.39
C ALA A 155 -6.40 1.39 -9.92
N GLY A 156 -7.34 2.23 -10.35
CA GLY A 156 -7.83 2.33 -11.72
C GLY A 156 -6.99 3.22 -12.64
N VAL A 157 -7.64 3.64 -13.75
CA VAL A 157 -7.03 4.43 -14.84
C VAL A 157 -6.66 5.86 -14.44
N GLN A 158 -7.05 6.33 -13.27
CA GLN A 158 -6.64 7.62 -12.71
C GLN A 158 -5.55 7.47 -11.64
N GLY A 159 -5.07 6.26 -11.40
CA GLY A 159 -4.10 5.92 -10.36
C GLY A 159 -3.07 4.91 -10.83
N ALA A 160 -2.94 3.79 -10.11
CA ALA A 160 -1.86 2.83 -10.29
C ALA A 160 -1.77 2.24 -11.71
N THR A 161 -2.92 2.00 -12.37
CA THR A 161 -2.93 1.50 -13.76
C THR A 161 -2.31 2.52 -14.73
N LEU A 162 -2.64 3.81 -14.61
CA LEU A 162 -2.00 4.85 -15.41
C LEU A 162 -0.52 5.02 -15.04
N GLY A 163 -0.19 4.88 -13.74
CA GLY A 163 1.18 4.93 -13.27
C GLY A 163 2.05 3.85 -13.92
N GLN A 164 1.56 2.60 -13.97
CA GLN A 164 2.25 1.50 -14.66
C GLN A 164 2.38 1.74 -16.17
N TYR A 165 1.33 2.26 -16.81
CA TYR A 165 1.42 2.63 -18.24
C TYR A 165 2.52 3.66 -18.51
N LEU A 166 2.62 4.71 -17.68
CA LEU A 166 3.63 5.75 -17.85
C LEU A 166 5.05 5.25 -17.53
N ASP A 167 5.17 4.26 -16.66
CA ASP A 167 6.44 3.61 -16.34
C ASP A 167 6.95 2.75 -17.51
N LEU A 168 6.06 1.95 -18.10
CA LEU A 168 6.38 1.12 -19.28
C LEU A 168 6.63 1.94 -20.56
N PHE A 169 5.96 3.08 -20.69
CA PHE A 169 6.01 3.94 -21.89
C PHE A 169 6.43 5.37 -21.54
N PRO A 170 7.67 5.58 -21.04
CA PRO A 170 8.12 6.89 -20.60
C PRO A 170 8.25 7.85 -21.80
N ILE A 171 7.61 9.02 -21.71
CA ILE A 171 7.67 10.06 -22.75
C ILE A 171 9.01 10.81 -22.66
N LYS A 172 9.48 11.11 -21.44
CA LYS A 172 10.73 11.82 -21.15
C LYS A 172 11.29 11.41 -19.78
N GLN A 173 12.62 11.47 -19.65
CA GLN A 173 13.32 11.27 -18.37
C GLN A 173 13.51 12.60 -17.62
N GLU A 174 12.42 13.36 -17.44
CA GLU A 174 12.41 14.61 -16.69
C GLU A 174 11.86 14.35 -15.28
N ILE A 175 12.27 15.17 -14.32
CA ILE A 175 11.87 15.00 -12.92
C ILE A 175 10.35 15.00 -12.74
N GLU A 176 9.63 15.87 -13.46
CA GLU A 176 8.17 15.95 -13.43
C GLU A 176 7.49 14.65 -13.91
N SER A 177 8.08 14.00 -14.91
CA SER A 177 7.57 12.72 -15.44
C SER A 177 7.76 11.60 -14.42
N ILE A 178 8.91 11.54 -13.76
CA ILE A 178 9.20 10.56 -12.70
C ILE A 178 8.29 10.80 -11.49
N GLU A 179 8.14 12.05 -11.07
CA GLU A 179 7.23 12.41 -9.97
C GLU A 179 5.79 12.02 -10.27
N LYS A 180 5.35 12.15 -11.52
CA LYS A 180 4.02 11.72 -11.96
C LYS A 180 3.87 10.20 -11.89
N VAL A 181 4.88 9.44 -12.31
CA VAL A 181 4.89 7.97 -12.15
C VAL A 181 4.80 7.60 -10.68
N ILE A 182 5.65 8.18 -9.82
CA ILE A 182 5.63 7.95 -8.38
C ILE A 182 4.24 8.28 -7.79
N ALA A 183 3.69 9.43 -8.16
CA ALA A 183 2.37 9.86 -7.67
C ALA A 183 1.29 8.85 -8.01
N LEU A 184 1.28 8.34 -9.24
CA LEU A 184 0.24 7.43 -9.72
C LEU A 184 0.51 5.96 -9.35
N LYS A 185 1.72 5.45 -9.57
CA LYS A 185 2.05 4.04 -9.35
C LYS A 185 2.16 3.69 -7.85
N THR A 186 2.75 4.59 -7.05
CA THR A 186 3.09 4.30 -5.65
C THR A 186 2.18 5.03 -4.66
N ILE A 187 2.00 6.36 -4.79
CA ILE A 187 1.31 7.17 -3.77
C ILE A 187 -0.18 6.84 -3.72
N THR A 188 -0.83 6.58 -4.84
CA THR A 188 -2.28 6.29 -4.88
C THR A 188 -2.67 5.11 -3.98
N LEU A 189 -1.91 4.00 -3.99
CA LEU A 189 -2.22 2.87 -3.09
C LEU A 189 -1.91 3.16 -1.62
N PHE A 190 -0.99 4.07 -1.32
CA PHE A 190 -0.85 4.61 0.03
C PHE A 190 -2.02 5.50 0.39
N GLU A 191 -2.49 6.36 -0.53
CA GLU A 191 -3.68 7.16 -0.31
C GLU A 191 -4.89 6.27 0.05
N GLY A 192 -5.13 5.19 -0.71
CA GLY A 192 -6.13 4.19 -0.34
C GLY A 192 -5.95 3.67 1.09
N SER A 193 -4.70 3.39 1.51
CA SER A 193 -4.43 2.89 2.86
C SER A 193 -4.80 3.90 3.96
N PHE A 194 -4.43 5.16 3.80
CA PHE A 194 -4.75 6.20 4.76
C PHE A 194 -6.25 6.53 4.79
N VAL A 195 -6.87 6.67 3.60
CA VAL A 195 -8.31 7.00 3.49
C VAL A 195 -9.18 5.87 4.05
N LEU A 196 -8.93 4.60 3.68
CA LEU A 196 -9.73 3.49 4.20
C LEU A 196 -9.58 3.33 5.72
N GLY A 197 -8.34 3.50 6.23
CA GLY A 197 -8.10 3.51 7.67
C GLY A 197 -8.84 4.63 8.40
N TRP A 198 -8.91 5.81 7.77
CA TRP A 198 -9.61 6.97 8.31
C TRP A 198 -11.12 6.80 8.32
N VAL A 199 -11.73 6.51 7.16
CA VAL A 199 -13.20 6.47 7.06
C VAL A 199 -13.80 5.30 7.83
N PHE A 200 -13.20 4.12 7.77
CA PHE A 200 -13.67 2.96 8.54
C PHE A 200 -13.22 2.98 10.00
N GLY A 201 -12.20 3.76 10.35
CA GLY A 201 -11.83 4.06 11.73
C GLY A 201 -12.72 5.11 12.39
N GLY A 202 -13.70 5.67 11.68
CA GLY A 202 -14.64 6.67 12.22
C GLY A 202 -14.04 8.07 12.31
N GLY A 203 -13.12 8.42 11.43
CA GLY A 203 -12.54 9.77 11.32
C GLY A 203 -13.53 10.75 10.67
N ASP A 204 -13.33 12.05 10.95
CA ASP A 204 -14.12 13.13 10.37
C ASP A 204 -13.87 13.26 8.86
N PHE A 205 -14.91 13.06 8.03
CA PHE A 205 -14.82 13.09 6.57
C PHE A 205 -14.46 14.48 6.02
N THR A 206 -14.67 15.56 6.78
CA THR A 206 -14.23 16.91 6.37
C THR A 206 -12.70 17.05 6.29
N GLN A 207 -11.96 16.15 6.94
CA GLN A 207 -10.49 16.13 6.94
C GLN A 207 -9.88 15.30 5.81
N LEU A 208 -10.67 14.71 4.91
CA LEU A 208 -10.19 13.77 3.89
C LEU A 208 -9.08 14.34 3.00
N GLU A 209 -9.16 15.61 2.60
CA GLU A 209 -8.08 16.21 1.78
C GLU A 209 -6.74 16.26 2.53
N ARG A 210 -6.76 16.52 3.84
CA ARG A 210 -5.55 16.49 4.66
C ARG A 210 -5.01 15.07 4.87
N VAL A 211 -5.92 14.08 4.92
CA VAL A 211 -5.54 12.65 4.97
C VAL A 211 -4.88 12.22 3.66
N LYS A 212 -5.37 12.69 2.52
CA LYS A 212 -4.73 12.46 1.21
C LYS A 212 -3.35 13.15 1.12
N GLU A 213 -3.22 14.36 1.66
CA GLU A 213 -1.94 15.06 1.74
C GLU A 213 -0.95 14.31 2.64
N LEU A 214 -1.41 13.78 3.79
CA LEU A 214 -0.62 12.92 4.66
C LEU A 214 -0.09 11.70 3.90
N ALA A 215 -0.95 11.02 3.14
CA ALA A 215 -0.59 9.87 2.32
C ALA A 215 0.43 10.22 1.24
N LYS A 216 0.29 11.38 0.60
CA LYS A 216 1.24 11.90 -0.42
C LYS A 216 2.65 12.04 0.15
N HIS A 217 2.79 12.68 1.30
CA HIS A 217 4.10 12.87 1.92
C HIS A 217 4.73 11.56 2.37
N PHE A 218 3.93 10.65 2.94
CA PHE A 218 4.41 9.31 3.28
C PHE A 218 4.87 8.51 2.06
N GLY A 219 4.02 8.45 1.03
CA GLY A 219 4.30 7.69 -0.19
C GLY A 219 5.50 8.23 -0.96
N MET A 220 5.67 9.56 -1.01
CA MET A 220 6.84 10.20 -1.61
C MET A 220 8.12 9.87 -0.82
N ALA A 221 8.11 9.99 0.51
CA ALA A 221 9.25 9.62 1.33
C ALA A 221 9.59 8.12 1.18
N PHE A 222 8.56 7.27 1.13
CA PHE A 222 8.73 5.82 0.95
C PHE A 222 9.43 5.52 -0.38
N GLN A 223 8.96 6.09 -1.49
CA GLN A 223 9.53 5.84 -2.81
C GLN A 223 10.95 6.41 -2.94
N ILE A 224 11.18 7.66 -2.51
CA ILE A 224 12.53 8.25 -2.56
C ILE A 224 13.54 7.40 -1.78
N ARG A 225 13.10 6.83 -0.64
CA ARG A 225 13.95 5.91 0.12
C ARG A 225 14.29 4.65 -0.66
N ASP A 226 13.29 4.01 -1.26
CA ASP A 226 13.50 2.81 -2.05
C ASP A 226 14.41 3.13 -3.26
N ASP A 227 14.18 4.24 -3.97
CA ASP A 227 15.02 4.72 -5.08
C ASP A 227 16.49 4.97 -4.66
N ILE A 228 16.74 5.49 -3.44
CA ILE A 228 18.12 5.67 -2.93
C ILE A 228 18.81 4.34 -2.65
N LEU A 229 18.07 3.36 -2.13
CA LEU A 229 18.62 2.05 -1.79
C LEU A 229 18.91 1.21 -3.04
N ASP A 230 18.08 1.36 -4.06
CA ASP A 230 18.11 0.56 -5.27
C ASP A 230 18.93 1.22 -6.41
N MET A 231 19.53 2.43 -6.19
CA MET A 231 20.27 3.20 -7.19
C MET A 231 21.28 2.38 -8.02
N GLU A 232 22.05 1.50 -7.39
CA GLU A 232 23.07 0.73 -8.10
C GLU A 232 22.47 -0.36 -9.00
N GLU A 233 21.40 -0.98 -8.55
CA GLU A 233 20.65 -2.00 -9.28
C GLU A 233 19.91 -1.38 -10.46
N ASP A 234 19.16 -0.32 -10.21
CA ASP A 234 18.35 0.41 -11.20
C ASP A 234 19.25 1.04 -12.28
N PHE A 235 20.42 1.54 -11.91
CA PHE A 235 21.39 2.04 -12.88
C PHE A 235 21.89 0.92 -13.82
N LYS A 236 22.12 -0.29 -13.31
CA LYS A 236 22.53 -1.44 -14.13
C LYS A 236 21.43 -1.95 -15.04
N LYS A 237 20.19 -1.97 -14.54
CA LYS A 237 18.99 -2.38 -15.30
C LYS A 237 18.54 -1.32 -16.30
N LYS A 238 19.09 -0.10 -16.25
CA LYS A 238 18.65 1.08 -17.02
C LYS A 238 17.17 1.42 -16.75
N GLU A 239 16.72 1.24 -15.53
CA GLU A 239 15.38 1.65 -15.11
C GLU A 239 15.21 3.17 -15.21
N HIS A 240 14.02 3.61 -15.65
CA HIS A 240 13.79 5.00 -16.02
C HIS A 240 13.17 5.84 -14.90
N ALA A 241 12.52 5.22 -13.93
CA ALA A 241 11.70 5.91 -12.94
C ALA A 241 12.35 6.04 -11.55
N ASN A 242 13.68 6.11 -11.44
CA ASN A 242 14.37 6.33 -10.17
C ASN A 242 14.76 7.81 -9.99
N ILE A 243 14.07 8.51 -9.05
CA ILE A 243 14.30 9.94 -8.80
C ILE A 243 15.71 10.22 -8.28
N ALA A 244 16.32 9.32 -7.50
CA ALA A 244 17.64 9.51 -6.93
C ALA A 244 18.75 9.46 -8.00
N LEU A 245 18.55 8.72 -9.10
CA LEU A 245 19.44 8.73 -10.27
C LEU A 245 19.39 10.08 -11.00
N VAL A 246 18.21 10.74 -11.08
CA VAL A 246 18.04 11.99 -11.82
C VAL A 246 18.55 13.20 -11.03
N ILE A 247 18.19 13.33 -9.74
CA ILE A 247 18.56 14.52 -8.95
C ILE A 247 19.84 14.33 -8.15
N GLY A 248 20.36 13.13 -8.09
CA GLY A 248 21.53 12.74 -7.29
C GLY A 248 21.20 12.41 -5.83
N LYS A 249 21.94 11.47 -5.25
CA LYS A 249 21.72 10.89 -3.92
C LYS A 249 21.51 11.94 -2.82
N GLN A 250 22.36 12.99 -2.78
CA GLN A 250 22.31 14.00 -1.71
C GLN A 250 21.00 14.81 -1.77
N LYS A 251 20.56 15.21 -2.97
CA LYS A 251 19.31 15.96 -3.13
C LYS A 251 18.10 15.07 -2.81
N ALA A 252 18.14 13.79 -3.22
CA ALA A 252 17.11 12.82 -2.88
C ALA A 252 17.01 12.62 -1.37
N MET A 253 18.14 12.48 -0.67
CA MET A 253 18.19 12.41 0.80
C MET A 253 17.55 13.64 1.46
N ASN A 254 17.91 14.85 1.02
CA ASN A 254 17.33 16.07 1.58
C ASN A 254 15.80 16.11 1.37
N ARG A 255 15.34 15.73 0.18
CA ARG A 255 13.91 15.67 -0.14
C ARG A 255 13.18 14.61 0.70
N PHE A 256 13.77 13.42 0.87
CA PHE A 256 13.24 12.40 1.75
C PHE A 256 12.95 12.95 3.15
N PHE A 257 13.93 13.63 3.77
CA PHE A 257 13.73 14.20 5.10
C PHE A 257 12.67 15.30 5.12
N GLN A 258 12.60 16.15 4.09
CA GLN A 258 11.55 17.16 3.97
C GLN A 258 10.14 16.54 3.92
N GLU A 259 9.96 15.49 3.10
CA GLU A 259 8.68 14.80 3.00
C GLU A 259 8.32 14.08 4.32
N LEU A 260 9.30 13.47 4.98
CA LEU A 260 9.10 12.82 6.27
C LEU A 260 8.72 13.81 7.39
N GLU A 261 9.29 15.01 7.41
CA GLU A 261 8.93 16.05 8.39
C GLU A 261 7.52 16.60 8.14
N LYS A 262 7.13 16.81 6.87
CA LYS A 262 5.74 17.22 6.53
C LYS A 262 4.74 16.13 6.96
N PHE A 263 5.07 14.84 6.71
CA PHE A 263 4.27 13.72 7.18
C PHE A 263 4.07 13.73 8.69
N LYS A 264 5.16 13.87 9.47
CA LYS A 264 5.09 13.95 10.94
C LYS A 264 4.28 15.13 11.45
N LYS A 265 4.39 16.28 10.78
CA LYS A 265 3.61 17.49 11.11
C LYS A 265 2.11 17.22 10.93
N LEU A 266 1.71 16.66 9.78
CA LEU A 266 0.31 16.33 9.49
C LEU A 266 -0.26 15.25 10.42
N LEU A 267 0.53 14.24 10.82
CA LEU A 267 0.10 13.27 11.84
C LEU A 267 -0.35 13.95 13.14
N LYS A 268 0.43 14.93 13.62
CA LYS A 268 0.11 15.71 14.82
C LYS A 268 -1.12 16.60 14.62
N GLU A 269 -1.20 17.29 13.48
CA GLU A 269 -2.32 18.17 13.17
C GLU A 269 -3.65 17.43 13.00
N LEU A 270 -3.62 16.15 12.60
CA LEU A 270 -4.78 15.26 12.49
C LEU A 270 -5.04 14.47 13.78
N ASP A 271 -4.23 14.65 14.81
CA ASP A 271 -4.30 13.93 16.10
C ASP A 271 -4.25 12.40 15.94
N VAL A 272 -3.42 11.93 14.99
CA VAL A 272 -3.20 10.50 14.74
C VAL A 272 -1.73 10.09 14.88
N ASP A 273 -0.90 10.94 15.48
CA ASP A 273 0.47 10.58 15.81
C ASP A 273 0.49 9.52 16.93
N SER A 274 1.32 8.52 16.75
CA SER A 274 1.43 7.40 17.68
C SER A 274 2.84 6.82 17.70
N ALA A 275 3.18 6.10 18.79
CA ALA A 275 4.44 5.38 18.89
C ALA A 275 4.65 4.37 17.72
N SER A 276 3.58 3.85 17.15
CA SER A 276 3.65 2.94 16.00
C SER A 276 4.05 3.69 14.71
N PHE A 277 3.55 4.91 14.49
CA PHE A 277 4.01 5.76 13.38
C PHE A 277 5.44 6.24 13.57
N GLU A 278 5.85 6.54 14.81
CA GLU A 278 7.27 6.82 15.11
C GLU A 278 8.18 5.64 14.77
N GLU A 279 7.75 4.39 15.10
CA GLU A 279 8.51 3.19 14.73
C GLU A 279 8.61 3.02 13.21
N ILE A 280 7.54 3.31 12.45
CA ILE A 280 7.58 3.31 10.97
C ILE A 280 8.56 4.36 10.46
N CYS A 281 8.51 5.60 10.96
CA CYS A 281 9.44 6.66 10.57
C CYS A 281 10.89 6.28 10.85
N LYS A 282 11.18 5.69 12.02
CA LYS A 282 12.51 5.16 12.35
C LYS A 282 12.96 4.08 11.37
N LYS A 283 12.06 3.15 10.99
CA LYS A 283 12.37 2.10 9.98
C LYS A 283 12.63 2.69 8.60
N LEU A 284 11.94 3.77 8.22
CA LEU A 284 12.20 4.45 6.95
C LEU A 284 13.57 5.14 6.93
N THR A 285 14.07 5.65 8.06
CA THR A 285 15.38 6.28 8.16
C THR A 285 16.55 5.30 8.30
N ASN A 286 16.27 4.03 8.67
CA ASN A 286 17.30 3.02 8.78
C ASN A 286 17.91 2.71 7.40
N ASN A 287 19.23 2.49 7.36
CA ASN A 287 20.03 2.18 6.16
C ASN A 287 20.18 3.33 5.15
N LEU A 288 19.76 4.56 5.50
CA LEU A 288 20.02 5.76 4.67
C LEU A 288 21.26 6.56 5.12
N LYS A 289 21.97 6.09 6.16
CA LYS A 289 23.19 6.74 6.68
C LYS A 289 24.43 6.22 5.99
#